data_daa05837dca7861ed374b917ba8445ce
#
_entry.id   daa05837dca7861ed374b917ba8445ce
#
_cell.length_a   1.000
_cell.length_b   1.000
_cell.length_c   1.000
_cell.angle_alpha   90.00
_cell.angle_beta   90.00
_cell.angle_gamma   90.00
#
_symmetry.space_group_name_H-M   'P 1'
#
loop_
_entity.id
_entity.type
_entity.pdbx_description
1 polymer ?
#
loop_
_entity_poly.entity_id
_entity_poly.type
_entity_poly.pdbx_seq_one_letter_code
_entity_poly.pdbx_strand_id
1 'polypeptide(L)'
;MATELLFGVQTNGIRHAEADGMPDIDTRFRMVKEAGVHDYVDKTPDPHEIEEFEAASEKYGLPVRAGGWFYTLGRDEPLFEKNIKTAQRLGSLVHNTQILTHHADGHPVTNDEVVETYLNFCEIGEKHGVTPCFEVHVNMWSEDFRRVADVGQAVEAQGVKFNMTLDHSHVIFKIDNPPEQEIGDIRGDVESGKLILAPFIKGNVTDQWIDAGWIRHCHARAAVPNNPKNLDTVKDDGKPGRGIQYPFKQPEPGQYHSEWREEALEPWKESIRSLMRYHAADPNGVLGQISTEFIPGPDYGQGCKYSLFEQSIECVRWMRQTWNEIREAA
;
A
#
# COMPACT_ATOMS: atom_id res chain seq x y z
N MET A 1 -4.34 -12.13 -23.88
CA MET A 1 -5.01 -12.40 -22.58
C MET A 1 -4.25 -11.61 -21.53
N ALA A 2 -4.96 -10.90 -20.63
CA ALA A 2 -4.32 -10.18 -19.53
C ALA A 2 -3.45 -11.12 -18.69
N THR A 3 -2.35 -10.62 -18.17
CA THR A 3 -1.48 -11.35 -17.24
C THR A 3 -2.28 -11.71 -15.98
N GLU A 4 -2.03 -12.88 -15.41
CA GLU A 4 -2.67 -13.28 -14.14
C GLU A 4 -2.33 -12.29 -13.04
N LEU A 5 -3.32 -11.91 -12.24
CA LEU A 5 -3.15 -11.03 -11.08
C LEU A 5 -3.03 -11.87 -9.82
N LEU A 6 -1.95 -11.69 -9.08
CA LEU A 6 -1.70 -12.40 -7.83
C LEU A 6 -2.10 -11.55 -6.62
N PHE A 7 -2.58 -12.21 -5.57
CA PHE A 7 -3.03 -11.57 -4.35
C PHE A 7 -2.21 -12.03 -3.15
N GLY A 8 -1.60 -11.07 -2.47
CA GLY A 8 -0.76 -11.32 -1.31
C GLY A 8 -1.30 -10.74 -0.01
N VAL A 9 -0.52 -10.91 1.05
CA VAL A 9 -0.78 -10.35 2.38
C VAL A 9 0.48 -9.80 3.01
N GLN A 10 0.39 -8.56 3.51
CA GLN A 10 1.43 -7.95 4.33
C GLN A 10 1.45 -8.62 5.71
N THR A 11 2.61 -9.12 6.12
CA THR A 11 2.70 -10.01 7.28
C THR A 11 2.38 -9.37 8.63
N ASN A 12 2.48 -8.04 8.77
CA ASN A 12 2.09 -7.35 10.00
C ASN A 12 0.60 -7.47 10.32
N GLY A 13 -0.23 -7.74 9.28
CA GLY A 13 -1.66 -7.97 9.40
C GLY A 13 -2.07 -9.42 9.71
N ILE A 14 -1.11 -10.36 9.75
CA ILE A 14 -1.41 -11.77 10.04
C ILE A 14 -1.50 -11.95 11.54
N ARG A 15 -2.59 -11.44 12.12
CA ARG A 15 -2.96 -11.57 13.53
C ARG A 15 -4.47 -11.45 13.70
N HIS A 16 -4.98 -11.87 14.83
CA HIS A 16 -6.38 -11.65 15.16
C HIS A 16 -6.64 -10.18 15.50
N ALA A 17 -6.85 -9.82 16.74
CA ALA A 17 -6.94 -8.42 17.12
C ALA A 17 -5.57 -7.77 17.34
N GLU A 18 -5.53 -6.44 17.35
CA GLU A 18 -4.27 -5.71 17.54
C GLU A 18 -3.58 -6.05 18.87
N ALA A 19 -4.37 -6.25 19.95
CA ALA A 19 -3.86 -6.55 21.28
C ALA A 19 -3.25 -7.97 21.43
N ASP A 20 -3.57 -8.90 20.52
CA ASP A 20 -3.10 -10.28 20.63
C ASP A 20 -1.61 -10.45 20.28
N GLY A 21 -0.99 -9.39 19.81
CA GLY A 21 0.41 -9.44 19.36
C GLY A 21 0.57 -10.14 18.01
N MET A 22 1.81 -10.24 17.56
CA MET A 22 2.13 -10.89 16.30
C MET A 22 2.54 -12.34 16.54
N PRO A 23 1.91 -13.31 15.85
CA PRO A 23 2.37 -14.70 15.87
C PRO A 23 3.79 -14.83 15.31
N ASP A 24 4.51 -15.90 15.69
CA ASP A 24 5.79 -16.24 15.09
C ASP A 24 5.68 -16.47 13.57
N ILE A 25 6.82 -16.49 12.89
CA ILE A 25 6.88 -16.55 11.42
C ILE A 25 6.26 -17.84 10.89
N ASP A 26 6.59 -18.99 11.49
CA ASP A 26 6.04 -20.29 11.08
C ASP A 26 4.49 -20.31 11.21
N THR A 27 3.98 -19.78 12.31
CA THR A 27 2.53 -19.67 12.54
C THR A 27 1.87 -18.75 11.52
N ARG A 28 2.47 -17.59 11.21
CA ARG A 28 1.93 -16.68 10.18
C ARG A 28 1.84 -17.34 8.81
N PHE A 29 2.90 -18.01 8.35
CA PHE A 29 2.88 -18.72 7.07
C PHE A 29 1.87 -19.88 7.06
N ARG A 30 1.75 -20.63 8.16
CA ARG A 30 0.72 -21.66 8.30
C ARG A 30 -0.69 -21.07 8.20
N MET A 31 -0.99 -19.97 8.89
CA MET A 31 -2.28 -19.29 8.81
C MET A 31 -2.62 -18.86 7.37
N VAL A 32 -1.67 -18.30 6.64
CA VAL A 32 -1.85 -17.90 5.23
C VAL A 32 -2.13 -19.13 4.37
N LYS A 33 -1.38 -20.21 4.56
CA LYS A 33 -1.57 -21.46 3.82
C LYS A 33 -2.93 -22.08 4.08
N GLU A 34 -3.37 -22.13 5.34
CA GLU A 34 -4.67 -22.68 5.75
C GLU A 34 -5.84 -21.84 5.22
N ALA A 35 -5.68 -20.51 5.15
CA ALA A 35 -6.69 -19.62 4.57
C ALA A 35 -6.91 -19.87 3.06
N GLY A 36 -5.86 -20.27 2.34
CA GLY A 36 -5.93 -20.74 0.95
C GLY A 36 -6.39 -19.68 -0.08
N VAL A 37 -6.35 -18.40 0.28
CA VAL A 37 -6.79 -17.31 -0.61
C VAL A 37 -5.65 -16.41 -1.10
N HIS A 38 -4.48 -16.49 -0.48
CA HIS A 38 -3.32 -15.69 -0.83
C HIS A 38 -2.32 -16.52 -1.66
N ASP A 39 -1.69 -15.86 -2.64
CA ASP A 39 -0.68 -16.49 -3.52
C ASP A 39 0.75 -16.28 -2.99
N TYR A 40 0.95 -15.26 -2.16
CA TYR A 40 2.26 -14.86 -1.66
C TYR A 40 2.16 -14.05 -0.36
N VAL A 41 3.29 -13.85 0.30
CA VAL A 41 3.45 -12.92 1.43
C VAL A 41 4.26 -11.69 1.02
N ASP A 42 3.99 -10.57 1.68
CA ASP A 42 4.61 -9.27 1.48
C ASP A 42 5.34 -8.85 2.76
N LYS A 43 6.67 -8.80 2.72
CA LYS A 43 7.51 -8.35 3.84
C LYS A 43 8.97 -8.18 3.43
N THR A 44 9.59 -7.12 3.93
CA THR A 44 11.03 -7.07 4.15
C THR A 44 11.30 -7.46 5.61
N PRO A 45 11.81 -8.66 5.88
CA PRO A 45 12.09 -9.09 7.25
C PRO A 45 13.30 -8.39 7.84
N ASP A 46 13.38 -8.35 9.16
CA ASP A 46 14.60 -7.95 9.85
C ASP A 46 15.74 -8.92 9.54
N PRO A 47 17.01 -8.47 9.60
CA PRO A 47 18.16 -9.31 9.22
C PRO A 47 18.25 -10.66 9.97
N HIS A 48 17.77 -10.71 11.20
CA HIS A 48 17.78 -11.92 12.01
C HIS A 48 16.61 -12.88 11.70
N GLU A 49 15.60 -12.42 10.96
CA GLU A 49 14.42 -13.19 10.57
C GLU A 49 14.54 -13.84 9.18
N ILE A 50 15.53 -13.44 8.35
CA ILE A 50 15.61 -13.82 6.93
C ILE A 50 15.61 -15.33 6.74
N GLU A 51 16.44 -16.07 7.52
CA GLU A 51 16.53 -17.53 7.42
C GLU A 51 15.21 -18.22 7.80
N GLU A 52 14.49 -17.68 8.79
CA GLU A 52 13.20 -18.21 9.21
C GLU A 52 12.12 -17.94 8.16
N PHE A 53 12.15 -16.77 7.49
CA PHE A 53 11.28 -16.47 6.34
C PHE A 53 11.54 -17.41 5.17
N GLU A 54 12.80 -17.68 4.83
CA GLU A 54 13.15 -18.65 3.77
C GLU A 54 12.60 -20.05 4.09
N ALA A 55 12.87 -20.54 5.30
CA ALA A 55 12.44 -21.85 5.75
C ALA A 55 10.90 -21.97 5.75
N ALA A 56 10.18 -20.95 6.22
CA ALA A 56 8.72 -20.93 6.21
C ALA A 56 8.16 -20.84 4.79
N SER A 57 8.74 -20.00 3.93
CA SER A 57 8.36 -19.89 2.52
C SER A 57 8.47 -21.24 1.79
N GLU A 58 9.59 -21.94 1.97
CA GLU A 58 9.79 -23.28 1.38
C GLU A 58 8.81 -24.31 1.98
N LYS A 59 8.71 -24.37 3.30
CA LYS A 59 7.85 -25.33 4.02
C LYS A 59 6.37 -25.26 3.59
N TYR A 60 5.85 -24.05 3.41
CA TYR A 60 4.44 -23.84 3.09
C TYR A 60 4.16 -23.61 1.60
N GLY A 61 5.22 -23.48 0.77
CA GLY A 61 5.10 -23.18 -0.65
C GLY A 61 4.43 -21.82 -0.91
N LEU A 62 4.74 -20.83 -0.06
CA LEU A 62 4.25 -19.46 -0.14
C LEU A 62 5.43 -18.51 -0.39
N PRO A 63 5.63 -18.03 -1.62
CA PRO A 63 6.76 -17.17 -1.93
C PRO A 63 6.64 -15.79 -1.24
N VAL A 64 7.78 -15.18 -0.92
CA VAL A 64 7.86 -13.75 -0.60
C VAL A 64 8.04 -13.00 -1.92
N ARG A 65 7.04 -12.23 -2.38
CA ARG A 65 7.08 -11.59 -3.71
C ARG A 65 7.15 -10.08 -3.67
N ALA A 66 6.91 -9.50 -2.53
CA ALA A 66 7.01 -8.07 -2.28
C ALA A 66 7.60 -7.84 -0.90
N GLY A 67 8.05 -6.64 -0.67
CA GLY A 67 8.47 -6.13 0.63
C GLY A 67 8.60 -4.62 0.53
N GLY A 68 8.80 -3.94 1.64
CA GLY A 68 8.93 -2.50 1.63
C GLY A 68 9.59 -1.96 2.89
N TRP A 69 10.02 -0.71 2.78
CA TRP A 69 10.60 0.05 3.87
C TRP A 69 10.49 1.55 3.63
N PHE A 70 10.67 2.32 4.70
CA PHE A 70 10.74 3.78 4.65
C PHE A 70 12.18 4.28 4.80
N TYR A 71 12.51 5.38 4.11
CA TYR A 71 13.88 5.90 4.01
C TYR A 71 13.92 7.40 4.24
N THR A 72 14.94 7.82 5.00
CA THR A 72 15.34 9.22 5.14
C THR A 72 16.47 9.50 4.14
N LEU A 73 16.25 10.40 3.19
CA LEU A 73 17.27 10.77 2.22
C LEU A 73 18.49 11.38 2.91
N GLY A 74 19.68 11.11 2.36
CA GLY A 74 20.96 11.54 2.95
C GLY A 74 21.45 10.66 4.11
N ARG A 75 20.72 9.56 4.44
CA ARG A 75 21.11 8.63 5.49
C ARG A 75 20.92 7.17 5.12
N ASP A 76 19.79 6.84 4.51
CA ASP A 76 19.31 5.45 4.43
C ASP A 76 19.54 4.80 3.06
N GLU A 77 20.30 5.41 2.14
CA GLU A 77 20.65 4.82 0.84
C GLU A 77 21.40 3.46 1.00
N PRO A 78 22.35 3.29 1.95
CA PRO A 78 22.94 1.98 2.20
C PRO A 78 21.95 0.94 2.75
N LEU A 79 20.93 1.38 3.50
CA LEU A 79 19.86 0.51 3.97
C LEU A 79 18.99 0.05 2.81
N PHE A 80 18.70 0.93 1.84
CA PHE A 80 17.97 0.55 0.64
C PHE A 80 18.68 -0.57 -0.12
N GLU A 81 19.96 -0.44 -0.41
CA GLU A 81 20.74 -1.49 -1.09
C GLU A 81 20.72 -2.82 -0.31
N LYS A 82 20.82 -2.77 1.01
CA LYS A 82 20.71 -3.95 1.87
C LYS A 82 19.34 -4.62 1.75
N ASN A 83 18.26 -3.82 1.76
CA ASN A 83 16.89 -4.32 1.63
C ASN A 83 16.63 -4.92 0.25
N ILE A 84 17.18 -4.33 -0.83
CA ILE A 84 17.11 -4.89 -2.19
C ILE A 84 17.83 -6.23 -2.28
N LYS A 85 19.00 -6.39 -1.65
CA LYS A 85 19.70 -7.70 -1.58
C LYS A 85 18.88 -8.73 -0.80
N THR A 86 18.22 -8.33 0.29
CA THR A 86 17.28 -9.20 1.01
C THR A 86 16.08 -9.59 0.14
N ALA A 87 15.49 -8.63 -0.58
CA ALA A 87 14.41 -8.87 -1.52
C ALA A 87 14.82 -9.87 -2.62
N GLN A 88 15.99 -9.70 -3.24
CA GLN A 88 16.56 -10.64 -4.21
C GLN A 88 16.70 -12.05 -3.61
N ARG A 89 17.26 -12.15 -2.41
CA ARG A 89 17.47 -13.44 -1.71
C ARG A 89 16.16 -14.18 -1.48
N LEU A 90 15.09 -13.46 -1.11
CA LEU A 90 13.76 -14.03 -0.87
C LEU A 90 12.94 -14.24 -2.15
N GLY A 91 13.40 -13.76 -3.30
CA GLY A 91 12.69 -13.87 -4.58
C GLY A 91 11.62 -12.79 -4.81
N SER A 92 11.65 -11.70 -4.05
CA SER A 92 10.73 -10.57 -4.25
C SER A 92 11.00 -9.87 -5.58
N LEU A 93 9.94 -9.44 -6.26
CA LEU A 93 10.01 -8.76 -7.56
C LEU A 93 9.92 -7.24 -7.44
N VAL A 94 9.30 -6.77 -6.38
CA VAL A 94 9.10 -5.34 -6.10
C VAL A 94 9.51 -5.02 -4.68
N HIS A 95 10.02 -3.79 -4.51
CA HIS A 95 10.30 -3.22 -3.21
C HIS A 95 9.53 -1.92 -3.05
N ASN A 96 8.53 -1.93 -2.19
CA ASN A 96 7.76 -0.76 -1.81
C ASN A 96 8.66 0.24 -1.08
N THR A 97 8.75 1.45 -1.61
CA THR A 97 9.71 2.46 -1.17
C THR A 97 8.98 3.72 -0.69
N GLN A 98 9.06 3.99 0.58
CA GLN A 98 8.49 5.18 1.20
C GLN A 98 9.61 6.17 1.51
N ILE A 99 9.51 7.41 1.03
CA ILE A 99 10.48 8.48 1.30
C ILE A 99 9.88 9.45 2.31
N LEU A 100 10.53 9.64 3.44
CA LEU A 100 10.10 10.58 4.47
C LEU A 100 10.09 12.02 3.97
N THR A 101 9.30 12.88 4.63
CA THR A 101 9.11 14.29 4.24
C THR A 101 10.37 15.17 4.42
N HIS A 102 11.32 14.73 5.22
CA HIS A 102 12.53 15.50 5.54
C HIS A 102 13.81 14.70 5.27
N HIS A 103 14.79 15.37 4.70
CA HIS A 103 16.16 14.89 4.54
C HIS A 103 16.86 14.76 5.93
N ALA A 104 17.94 14.00 5.99
CA ALA A 104 18.67 13.74 7.24
C ALA A 104 19.25 15.00 7.92
N ASP A 105 19.48 16.07 7.18
CA ASP A 105 19.92 17.37 7.71
C ASP A 105 18.76 18.28 8.16
N GLY A 106 17.50 17.82 7.99
CA GLY A 106 16.29 18.46 8.50
C GLY A 106 15.56 19.36 7.50
N HIS A 107 16.03 19.57 6.27
CA HIS A 107 15.25 20.32 5.29
C HIS A 107 14.12 19.47 4.68
N PRO A 108 13.01 20.07 4.23
CA PRO A 108 11.96 19.36 3.49
C PRO A 108 12.50 18.79 2.17
N VAL A 109 12.24 17.52 1.91
CA VAL A 109 12.67 16.85 0.67
C VAL A 109 12.03 17.51 -0.55
N THR A 110 12.85 17.86 -1.54
CA THR A 110 12.46 18.47 -2.80
C THR A 110 12.08 17.43 -3.86
N ASN A 111 11.37 17.84 -4.93
CA ASN A 111 11.07 16.93 -6.05
C ASN A 111 12.34 16.47 -6.78
N ASP A 112 13.33 17.35 -6.92
CA ASP A 112 14.60 17.02 -7.60
C ASP A 112 15.37 15.93 -6.82
N GLU A 113 15.42 16.01 -5.49
CA GLU A 113 16.02 14.97 -4.64
C GLU A 113 15.28 13.64 -4.74
N VAL A 114 13.95 13.67 -4.83
CA VAL A 114 13.15 12.44 -5.02
C VAL A 114 13.44 11.83 -6.39
N VAL A 115 13.54 12.63 -7.44
CA VAL A 115 13.89 12.17 -8.80
C VAL A 115 15.28 11.53 -8.81
N GLU A 116 16.30 12.21 -8.27
CA GLU A 116 17.67 11.71 -8.21
C GLU A 116 17.73 10.39 -7.43
N THR A 117 17.06 10.33 -6.27
CA THR A 117 16.98 9.12 -5.47
C THR A 117 16.30 7.99 -6.22
N TYR A 118 15.19 8.27 -6.91
CA TYR A 118 14.49 7.25 -7.69
C TYR A 118 15.39 6.65 -8.76
N LEU A 119 16.11 7.47 -9.52
CA LEU A 119 17.03 7.01 -10.56
C LEU A 119 18.14 6.13 -9.99
N ASN A 120 18.77 6.56 -8.89
CA ASN A 120 19.78 5.77 -8.19
C ASN A 120 19.21 4.43 -7.66
N PHE A 121 18.02 4.45 -7.08
CA PHE A 121 17.38 3.24 -6.57
C PHE A 121 16.98 2.28 -7.69
N CYS A 122 16.60 2.79 -8.86
CA CYS A 122 16.38 1.95 -10.04
C CYS A 122 17.67 1.28 -10.52
N GLU A 123 18.81 1.97 -10.54
CA GLU A 123 20.10 1.35 -10.89
C GLU A 123 20.49 0.23 -9.92
N ILE A 124 20.27 0.42 -8.62
CA ILE A 124 20.50 -0.62 -7.61
C ILE A 124 19.51 -1.78 -7.82
N GLY A 125 18.24 -1.48 -8.01
CA GLY A 125 17.20 -2.48 -8.23
C GLY A 125 17.45 -3.34 -9.46
N GLU A 126 17.87 -2.75 -10.57
CA GLU A 126 18.19 -3.45 -11.81
C GLU A 126 19.31 -4.47 -11.64
N LYS A 127 20.37 -4.12 -10.90
CA LYS A 127 21.48 -5.05 -10.58
C LYS A 127 21.03 -6.30 -9.83
N HIS A 128 19.92 -6.22 -9.11
CA HIS A 128 19.40 -7.29 -8.25
C HIS A 128 18.09 -7.91 -8.76
N GLY A 129 17.54 -7.41 -9.87
CA GLY A 129 16.29 -7.90 -10.44
C GLY A 129 15.05 -7.56 -9.59
N VAL A 130 15.11 -6.50 -8.78
CA VAL A 130 14.02 -6.03 -7.91
C VAL A 130 13.63 -4.61 -8.32
N THR A 131 12.36 -4.37 -8.58
CA THR A 131 11.89 -3.04 -8.98
C THR A 131 11.51 -2.20 -7.75
N PRO A 132 12.13 -1.04 -7.52
CA PRO A 132 11.64 -0.09 -6.53
C PRO A 132 10.33 0.53 -7.00
N CYS A 133 9.33 0.59 -6.13
CA CYS A 133 8.03 1.18 -6.37
C CYS A 133 7.78 2.25 -5.30
N PHE A 134 7.77 3.54 -5.70
CA PHE A 134 7.56 4.62 -4.74
C PHE A 134 6.09 4.68 -4.33
N GLU A 135 5.84 4.69 -3.03
CA GLU A 135 4.48 4.62 -2.50
C GLU A 135 3.85 5.99 -2.30
N VAL A 136 2.57 6.06 -2.64
CA VAL A 136 1.69 7.16 -2.19
C VAL A 136 1.26 6.88 -0.77
N HIS A 137 1.77 7.67 0.18
CA HIS A 137 1.58 7.39 1.59
C HIS A 137 1.54 8.68 2.44
N VAL A 138 0.75 8.65 3.52
CA VAL A 138 0.73 9.71 4.53
C VAL A 138 2.09 9.83 5.22
N ASN A 139 2.43 11.02 5.69
CA ASN A 139 3.71 11.36 6.32
C ASN A 139 4.95 11.18 5.41
N MET A 140 4.75 10.95 4.11
CA MET A 140 5.79 10.81 3.10
C MET A 140 5.77 12.01 2.15
N TRP A 141 6.82 12.17 1.34
CA TRP A 141 6.88 13.21 0.31
C TRP A 141 5.66 13.21 -0.61
N SER A 142 5.10 12.04 -0.85
CA SER A 142 3.96 11.78 -1.73
C SER A 142 2.59 12.07 -1.09
N GLU A 143 2.53 12.55 0.14
CA GLU A 143 1.28 12.96 0.77
C GLU A 143 0.66 14.20 0.10
N ASP A 144 1.49 15.07 -0.50
CA ASP A 144 1.05 16.04 -1.49
C ASP A 144 0.94 15.37 -2.86
N PHE A 145 -0.25 14.96 -3.23
CA PHE A 145 -0.53 14.20 -4.45
C PHE A 145 -0.10 14.90 -5.75
N ARG A 146 0.01 16.25 -5.75
CA ARG A 146 0.47 17.04 -6.89
C ARG A 146 1.91 16.71 -7.24
N ARG A 147 2.74 16.50 -6.23
CA ARG A 147 4.17 16.18 -6.39
C ARG A 147 4.42 14.85 -7.09
N VAL A 148 3.50 13.90 -6.94
CA VAL A 148 3.63 12.55 -7.53
C VAL A 148 3.67 12.63 -9.05
N ALA A 149 2.80 13.45 -9.65
CA ALA A 149 2.77 13.64 -11.10
C ALA A 149 4.03 14.36 -11.60
N ASP A 150 4.48 15.42 -10.91
CA ASP A 150 5.69 16.16 -11.26
C ASP A 150 6.93 15.26 -11.24
N VAL A 151 7.11 14.48 -10.16
CA VAL A 151 8.23 13.54 -10.01
C VAL A 151 8.18 12.44 -11.07
N GLY A 152 7.02 11.83 -11.28
CA GLY A 152 6.86 10.76 -12.27
C GLY A 152 7.22 11.24 -13.69
N GLN A 153 6.74 12.41 -14.08
CA GLN A 153 7.07 13.02 -15.39
C GLN A 153 8.55 13.36 -15.50
N ALA A 154 9.16 13.91 -14.44
CA ALA A 154 10.58 14.25 -14.44
C ALA A 154 11.48 12.99 -14.54
N VAL A 155 11.11 11.89 -13.89
CA VAL A 155 11.79 10.59 -14.01
C VAL A 155 11.67 10.07 -15.45
N GLU A 156 10.47 10.07 -16.03
CA GLU A 156 10.26 9.57 -17.41
C GLU A 156 10.95 10.43 -18.45
N ALA A 157 11.12 11.73 -18.21
CA ALA A 157 11.93 12.63 -19.05
C ALA A 157 13.42 12.25 -19.07
N GLN A 158 13.91 11.50 -18.07
CA GLN A 158 15.27 10.92 -18.05
C GLN A 158 15.34 9.54 -18.74
N GLY A 159 14.24 9.07 -19.34
CA GLY A 159 14.18 7.78 -20.03
C GLY A 159 14.01 6.56 -19.11
N VAL A 160 13.73 6.77 -17.84
CA VAL A 160 13.48 5.70 -16.86
C VAL A 160 11.98 5.61 -16.58
N LYS A 161 11.43 4.41 -16.56
CA LYS A 161 10.01 4.18 -16.22
C LYS A 161 9.76 4.48 -14.76
N PHE A 162 8.76 5.30 -14.48
CA PHE A 162 8.31 5.51 -13.11
C PHE A 162 7.42 4.35 -12.65
N ASN A 163 7.72 3.76 -11.51
CA ASN A 163 6.95 2.66 -10.91
C ASN A 163 6.47 3.07 -9.52
N MET A 164 5.20 2.80 -9.25
CA MET A 164 4.54 3.14 -8.00
C MET A 164 3.97 1.90 -7.30
N THR A 165 3.95 1.96 -5.97
CA THR A 165 2.97 1.26 -5.15
C THR A 165 1.80 2.20 -4.89
N LEU A 166 0.59 1.79 -5.25
CA LEU A 166 -0.62 2.56 -4.99
C LEU A 166 -1.37 1.96 -3.80
N ASP A 167 -1.41 2.69 -2.69
CA ASP A 167 -2.35 2.44 -1.60
C ASP A 167 -3.49 3.46 -1.67
N HIS A 168 -4.63 3.01 -2.19
CA HIS A 168 -5.81 3.87 -2.36
C HIS A 168 -6.34 4.42 -1.03
N SER A 169 -6.06 3.74 0.11
CA SER A 169 -6.56 4.20 1.41
C SER A 169 -6.09 5.60 1.75
N HIS A 170 -4.86 5.96 1.37
CA HIS A 170 -4.28 7.28 1.63
C HIS A 170 -4.93 8.42 0.83
N VAL A 171 -5.66 8.08 -0.21
CA VAL A 171 -6.47 9.04 -0.99
C VAL A 171 -7.92 9.05 -0.50
N ILE A 172 -8.52 7.86 -0.37
CA ILE A 172 -9.95 7.71 -0.06
C ILE A 172 -10.33 8.32 1.29
N PHE A 173 -9.54 8.11 2.35
CA PHE A 173 -9.86 8.64 3.68
C PHE A 173 -9.82 10.18 3.75
N LYS A 174 -9.18 10.84 2.76
CA LYS A 174 -9.13 12.30 2.64
C LYS A 174 -10.36 12.90 1.92
N ILE A 175 -11.21 12.09 1.29
CA ILE A 175 -12.47 12.54 0.68
C ILE A 175 -13.38 13.04 1.80
N ASP A 176 -13.99 14.22 1.63
CA ASP A 176 -14.86 14.88 2.62
C ASP A 176 -14.20 15.02 4.02
N ASN A 177 -12.87 15.14 4.07
CA ASN A 177 -12.07 15.21 5.28
C ASN A 177 -11.13 16.43 5.27
N PRO A 178 -11.68 17.66 5.44
CA PRO A 178 -10.88 18.89 5.37
C PRO A 178 -9.62 18.89 6.26
N PRO A 179 -9.65 18.41 7.54
CA PRO A 179 -8.44 18.38 8.36
C PRO A 179 -7.30 17.54 7.75
N GLU A 180 -7.62 16.43 7.12
CA GLU A 180 -6.62 15.57 6.47
C GLU A 180 -6.12 16.16 5.14
N GLN A 181 -6.97 16.93 4.44
CA GLN A 181 -6.58 17.69 3.25
C GLN A 181 -5.64 18.86 3.60
N GLU A 182 -5.83 19.48 4.78
CA GLU A 182 -4.92 20.52 5.29
C GLU A 182 -3.53 19.97 5.63
N ILE A 183 -3.44 18.78 6.22
CA ILE A 183 -2.15 18.13 6.52
C ILE A 183 -1.33 17.91 5.24
N GLY A 184 -1.98 17.49 4.16
CA GLY A 184 -1.33 17.29 2.85
C GLY A 184 -1.20 18.58 2.01
N ASP A 185 -1.59 19.75 2.54
CA ASP A 185 -1.63 21.04 1.83
C ASP A 185 -2.41 20.99 0.50
N ILE A 186 -3.43 20.14 0.41
CA ILE A 186 -4.21 19.92 -0.82
C ILE A 186 -5.63 20.52 -0.77
N ARG A 187 -6.07 21.06 0.37
CA ARG A 187 -7.46 21.48 0.57
C ARG A 187 -7.94 22.50 -0.46
N GLY A 188 -7.17 23.53 -0.75
CA GLY A 188 -7.56 24.55 -1.71
C GLY A 188 -7.73 24.01 -3.13
N ASP A 189 -6.91 23.05 -3.54
CA ASP A 189 -7.02 22.41 -4.85
C ASP A 189 -8.22 21.45 -4.90
N VAL A 190 -8.55 20.78 -3.79
CA VAL A 190 -9.75 19.94 -3.69
C VAL A 190 -11.03 20.81 -3.73
N GLU A 191 -11.11 21.89 -2.94
CA GLU A 191 -12.26 22.79 -2.89
C GLU A 191 -12.50 23.49 -4.24
N SER A 192 -11.44 23.83 -4.97
CA SER A 192 -11.55 24.43 -6.32
C SER A 192 -11.83 23.42 -7.43
N GLY A 193 -11.80 22.12 -7.13
CA GLY A 193 -11.96 21.07 -8.14
C GLY A 193 -10.72 20.85 -9.02
N LYS A 194 -9.61 21.46 -8.72
CA LYS A 194 -8.34 21.27 -9.44
C LYS A 194 -7.72 19.89 -9.12
N LEU A 195 -7.89 19.41 -7.88
CA LEU A 195 -7.53 18.07 -7.46
C LEU A 195 -8.78 17.28 -7.10
N ILE A 196 -9.05 16.20 -7.81
CA ILE A 196 -10.24 15.36 -7.65
C ILE A 196 -9.81 14.06 -6.94
N LEU A 197 -10.37 13.80 -5.77
CA LEU A 197 -10.06 12.59 -4.98
C LEU A 197 -11.10 11.47 -5.21
N ALA A 198 -12.35 11.83 -5.52
CA ALA A 198 -13.45 10.88 -5.62
C ALA A 198 -13.34 10.00 -6.88
N PRO A 199 -13.30 8.66 -6.74
CA PRO A 199 -13.01 7.73 -7.85
C PRO A 199 -14.12 7.65 -8.90
N PHE A 200 -15.34 8.08 -8.58
CA PHE A 200 -16.46 8.13 -9.53
C PHE A 200 -16.42 9.35 -10.47
N ILE A 201 -15.50 10.27 -10.22
CA ILE A 201 -15.38 11.50 -11.01
C ILE A 201 -14.20 11.34 -11.97
N LYS A 202 -14.47 11.51 -13.26
CA LYS A 202 -13.45 11.42 -14.31
C LYS A 202 -12.33 12.44 -14.06
N GLY A 203 -11.09 11.99 -14.23
CA GLY A 203 -9.90 12.81 -14.00
C GLY A 203 -9.50 12.88 -12.53
N ASN A 204 -10.00 11.96 -11.69
CA ASN A 204 -9.50 11.83 -10.34
C ASN A 204 -8.01 11.46 -10.33
N VAL A 205 -7.35 11.74 -9.24
CA VAL A 205 -5.89 11.65 -9.13
C VAL A 205 -5.37 10.22 -9.29
N THR A 206 -6.12 9.22 -8.81
CA THR A 206 -5.69 7.82 -8.93
C THR A 206 -5.78 7.30 -10.36
N ASP A 207 -6.83 7.67 -11.10
CA ASP A 207 -6.96 7.32 -12.52
C ASP A 207 -5.85 7.97 -13.35
N GLN A 208 -5.42 9.20 -13.02
CA GLN A 208 -4.29 9.84 -13.71
C GLN A 208 -3.00 9.02 -13.58
N TRP A 209 -2.69 8.47 -12.39
CA TRP A 209 -1.51 7.63 -12.19
C TRP A 209 -1.65 6.25 -12.86
N ILE A 210 -2.87 5.68 -12.85
CA ILE A 210 -3.18 4.43 -13.53
C ILE A 210 -3.02 4.59 -15.05
N ASP A 211 -3.60 5.63 -15.64
CA ASP A 211 -3.54 5.93 -17.08
C ASP A 211 -2.11 6.23 -17.56
N ALA A 212 -1.26 6.80 -16.70
CA ALA A 212 0.17 6.95 -16.96
C ALA A 212 0.93 5.61 -16.97
N GLY A 213 0.29 4.52 -16.52
CA GLY A 213 0.88 3.18 -16.47
C GLY A 213 1.96 3.03 -15.40
N TRP A 214 1.87 3.80 -14.31
CA TRP A 214 2.88 3.81 -13.25
C TRP A 214 2.68 2.74 -12.19
N ILE A 215 1.48 2.17 -12.07
CA ILE A 215 1.15 1.27 -10.96
C ILE A 215 1.68 -0.14 -11.24
N ARG A 216 2.74 -0.53 -10.52
CA ARG A 216 3.36 -1.84 -10.60
C ARG A 216 2.98 -2.75 -9.43
N HIS A 217 2.66 -2.15 -8.28
CA HIS A 217 2.21 -2.82 -7.08
C HIS A 217 1.05 -2.05 -6.46
N CYS A 218 0.20 -2.73 -5.71
CA CYS A 218 -0.89 -2.10 -4.98
C CYS A 218 -0.97 -2.66 -3.56
N HIS A 219 -1.08 -1.77 -2.58
CA HIS A 219 -1.50 -2.11 -1.23
C HIS A 219 -3.01 -1.92 -1.10
N ALA A 220 -3.70 -3.00 -0.80
CA ALA A 220 -5.15 -3.04 -0.64
C ALA A 220 -5.52 -2.95 0.83
N ARG A 221 -5.55 -1.74 1.35
CA ARG A 221 -6.11 -1.41 2.67
C ARG A 221 -7.45 -0.73 2.46
N ALA A 222 -8.53 -1.33 2.97
CA ALA A 222 -9.85 -0.73 2.86
C ALA A 222 -9.93 0.57 3.66
N ALA A 223 -10.56 1.56 3.04
CA ALA A 223 -10.77 2.89 3.61
C ALA A 223 -12.13 3.44 3.17
N VAL A 224 -12.63 4.43 3.88
CA VAL A 224 -13.87 5.13 3.56
C VAL A 224 -13.66 6.65 3.63
N PRO A 225 -14.44 7.44 2.86
CA PRO A 225 -14.43 8.89 2.97
C PRO A 225 -14.65 9.34 4.42
N ASN A 226 -13.87 10.31 4.86
CA ASN A 226 -13.96 10.89 6.21
C ASN A 226 -14.11 9.83 7.31
N ASN A 227 -13.21 8.85 7.29
CA ASN A 227 -13.28 7.70 8.18
C ASN A 227 -13.32 8.12 9.67
N PRO A 228 -14.25 7.55 10.46
CA PRO A 228 -14.34 7.88 11.88
C PRO A 228 -13.08 7.46 12.64
N LYS A 229 -12.49 8.42 13.38
CA LYS A 229 -11.30 8.16 14.20
C LYS A 229 -11.71 7.52 15.52
N ASN A 230 -10.92 6.56 15.98
CA ASN A 230 -11.02 6.09 17.36
C ASN A 230 -10.28 7.07 18.28
N LEU A 231 -11.03 7.78 19.10
CA LEU A 231 -10.46 8.75 20.02
C LEU A 231 -10.01 8.13 21.36
N ASP A 232 -10.28 6.84 21.58
CA ASP A 232 -9.83 6.10 22.75
C ASP A 232 -8.38 5.59 22.60
N THR A 233 -7.84 5.57 21.37
CA THR A 233 -6.44 5.23 21.10
C THR A 233 -5.66 6.43 20.64
N VAL A 234 -4.47 6.59 21.19
CA VAL A 234 -3.56 7.71 20.87
C VAL A 234 -2.18 7.18 20.50
N LYS A 235 -1.43 8.02 19.77
CA LYS A 235 -0.02 7.79 19.48
C LYS A 235 0.83 8.10 20.71
N ASP A 236 2.12 7.78 20.65
CA ASP A 236 3.07 8.04 21.75
C ASP A 236 3.17 9.52 22.11
N ASP A 237 2.89 10.42 21.18
CA ASP A 237 2.83 11.85 21.42
C ASP A 237 1.48 12.35 22.02
N GLY A 238 0.57 11.43 22.33
CA GLY A 238 -0.75 11.70 22.91
C GLY A 238 -1.80 12.18 21.90
N LYS A 239 -1.49 12.22 20.61
CA LYS A 239 -2.45 12.63 19.57
C LYS A 239 -3.26 11.44 19.08
N PRO A 240 -4.52 11.64 18.68
CA PRO A 240 -5.30 10.61 17.98
C PRO A 240 -4.60 10.14 16.71
N GLY A 241 -4.79 8.88 16.37
CA GLY A 241 -4.41 8.36 15.07
C GLY A 241 -5.22 8.97 13.92
N ARG A 242 -4.74 8.84 12.70
CA ARG A 242 -5.34 9.48 11.51
C ARG A 242 -6.63 8.76 11.04
N GLY A 243 -6.83 7.48 11.41
CA GLY A 243 -8.04 6.75 11.06
C GLY A 243 -8.11 6.37 9.59
N ILE A 244 -7.04 5.84 9.02
CA ILE A 244 -6.95 5.55 7.58
C ILE A 244 -7.71 4.26 7.25
N GLN A 245 -7.54 3.21 8.05
CA GLN A 245 -8.07 1.87 7.79
C GLN A 245 -9.51 1.72 8.25
N TYR A 246 -10.34 1.08 7.42
CA TYR A 246 -11.71 0.71 7.73
C TYR A 246 -11.88 -0.81 7.62
N PRO A 247 -12.69 -1.47 8.49
CA PRO A 247 -12.93 -2.91 8.37
C PRO A 247 -13.63 -3.23 7.04
N PHE A 248 -13.07 -4.17 6.28
CA PHE A 248 -13.66 -4.63 5.02
C PHE A 248 -14.88 -5.53 5.26
N LYS A 249 -14.77 -6.45 6.23
CA LYS A 249 -15.85 -7.31 6.72
C LYS A 249 -16.47 -6.66 7.97
N GLN A 250 -17.77 -6.76 8.10
CA GLN A 250 -18.47 -6.29 9.30
C GLN A 250 -17.89 -6.96 10.57
N PRO A 251 -17.37 -6.16 11.51
CA PRO A 251 -16.94 -6.68 12.80
C PRO A 251 -18.10 -7.15 13.66
N GLU A 252 -17.85 -8.05 14.59
CA GLU A 252 -18.82 -8.45 15.60
C GLU A 252 -19.20 -7.26 16.52
N PRO A 253 -20.38 -7.26 17.15
CA PRO A 253 -20.80 -6.21 18.05
C PRO A 253 -19.74 -5.87 19.12
N GLY A 254 -19.39 -4.62 19.23
CA GLY A 254 -18.39 -4.12 20.20
C GLY A 254 -16.92 -4.30 19.77
N GLN A 255 -16.64 -4.82 18.58
CA GLN A 255 -15.28 -4.95 18.06
C GLN A 255 -14.81 -3.72 17.26
N TYR A 256 -15.73 -2.85 16.82
CA TYR A 256 -15.40 -1.62 16.12
C TYR A 256 -15.96 -0.42 16.88
N HIS A 257 -15.23 0.66 16.89
CA HIS A 257 -15.53 1.86 17.68
C HIS A 257 -16.62 2.76 17.08
N SER A 258 -17.09 2.44 15.87
CA SER A 258 -18.10 3.21 15.16
C SER A 258 -19.11 2.30 14.47
N GLU A 259 -20.15 2.88 13.86
CA GLU A 259 -21.07 2.15 13.01
C GLU A 259 -20.36 1.67 11.75
N TRP A 260 -20.45 0.38 11.44
CA TRP A 260 -19.96 -0.19 10.19
C TRP A 260 -21.05 -0.15 9.12
N ARG A 261 -20.69 0.30 7.91
CA ARG A 261 -21.60 0.38 6.76
C ARG A 261 -20.88 -0.12 5.51
N GLU A 262 -21.46 -1.11 4.87
CA GLU A 262 -20.85 -1.72 3.67
C GLU A 262 -20.77 -0.72 2.51
N GLU A 263 -21.82 0.07 2.31
CA GLU A 263 -21.88 1.06 1.22
C GLU A 263 -20.80 2.14 1.32
N ALA A 264 -20.27 2.40 2.49
CA ALA A 264 -19.18 3.34 2.67
C ALA A 264 -17.86 2.89 2.00
N LEU A 265 -17.72 1.59 1.76
CA LEU A 265 -16.56 1.00 1.07
C LEU A 265 -16.59 1.20 -0.45
N GLU A 266 -17.71 1.61 -1.05
CA GLU A 266 -17.82 1.67 -2.51
C GLU A 266 -16.80 2.60 -3.20
N PRO A 267 -16.40 3.77 -2.65
CA PRO A 267 -15.32 4.55 -3.25
C PRO A 267 -14.00 3.79 -3.31
N TRP A 268 -13.63 3.08 -2.27
CA TRP A 268 -12.42 2.27 -2.26
C TRP A 268 -12.53 1.06 -3.22
N LYS A 269 -13.67 0.35 -3.18
CA LYS A 269 -13.96 -0.77 -4.08
C LYS A 269 -13.89 -0.33 -5.56
N GLU A 270 -14.41 0.85 -5.88
CA GLU A 270 -14.36 1.39 -7.25
C GLU A 270 -12.93 1.72 -7.70
N SER A 271 -12.09 2.27 -6.82
CA SER A 271 -10.69 2.51 -7.13
C SER A 271 -9.94 1.20 -7.47
N ILE A 272 -10.18 0.13 -6.72
CA ILE A 272 -9.62 -1.20 -7.01
C ILE A 272 -10.17 -1.75 -8.35
N ARG A 273 -11.47 -1.59 -8.62
CA ARG A 273 -12.06 -2.02 -9.90
C ARG A 273 -11.46 -1.24 -11.08
N SER A 274 -11.22 0.07 -10.94
CA SER A 274 -10.59 0.90 -11.96
C SER A 274 -9.20 0.39 -12.30
N LEU A 275 -8.37 0.12 -11.29
CA LEU A 275 -7.04 -0.46 -11.47
C LEU A 275 -7.09 -1.84 -12.16
N MET A 276 -8.01 -2.71 -11.75
CA MET A 276 -8.17 -4.03 -12.35
C MET A 276 -8.66 -3.95 -13.81
N ARG A 277 -9.61 -3.06 -14.13
CA ARG A 277 -10.07 -2.84 -15.52
C ARG A 277 -8.93 -2.35 -16.42
N TYR A 278 -8.12 -1.41 -15.92
CA TYR A 278 -6.95 -0.94 -16.65
C TYR A 278 -5.99 -2.10 -16.96
N HIS A 279 -5.66 -2.91 -15.95
CA HIS A 279 -4.77 -4.07 -16.11
C HIS A 279 -5.36 -5.12 -17.08
N ALA A 280 -6.68 -5.37 -17.03
CA ALA A 280 -7.33 -6.31 -17.95
C ALA A 280 -7.31 -5.83 -19.41
N ALA A 281 -7.39 -4.51 -19.63
CA ALA A 281 -7.40 -3.90 -20.96
C ALA A 281 -5.98 -3.72 -21.54
N ASP A 282 -4.95 -3.63 -20.71
CA ASP A 282 -3.57 -3.45 -21.17
C ASP A 282 -2.76 -4.76 -21.04
N PRO A 283 -2.52 -5.46 -22.16
CA PRO A 283 -1.75 -6.70 -22.13
C PRO A 283 -0.27 -6.49 -21.76
N ASN A 284 0.21 -5.25 -21.80
CA ASN A 284 1.57 -4.88 -21.39
C ASN A 284 1.56 -4.22 -19.99
N GLY A 285 0.42 -4.22 -19.33
CA GLY A 285 0.28 -3.66 -17.99
C GLY A 285 1.28 -4.24 -17.01
N VAL A 286 1.86 -3.35 -16.20
CA VAL A 286 2.95 -3.72 -15.28
C VAL A 286 2.43 -4.20 -13.92
N LEU A 287 1.17 -3.95 -13.60
CA LEU A 287 0.55 -4.49 -12.38
C LEU A 287 0.51 -6.02 -12.48
N GLY A 288 1.15 -6.70 -11.55
CA GLY A 288 1.14 -8.17 -11.50
C GLY A 288 0.65 -8.73 -10.17
N GLN A 289 0.51 -7.86 -9.18
CA GLN A 289 0.22 -8.27 -7.81
C GLN A 289 -0.38 -7.16 -6.96
N ILE A 290 -1.28 -7.56 -6.05
CA ILE A 290 -1.91 -6.71 -5.03
C ILE A 290 -1.74 -7.39 -3.67
N SER A 291 -1.18 -6.69 -2.69
CA SER A 291 -1.07 -7.15 -1.30
C SER A 291 -2.15 -6.51 -0.44
N THR A 292 -2.88 -7.30 0.35
CA THR A 292 -3.70 -6.71 1.41
C THR A 292 -2.82 -6.21 2.55
N GLU A 293 -3.18 -5.05 3.11
CA GLU A 293 -2.39 -4.37 4.13
C GLU A 293 -3.25 -3.86 5.29
N PHE A 294 -4.00 -4.76 5.94
CA PHE A 294 -4.67 -4.45 7.20
C PHE A 294 -3.66 -4.60 8.33
N ILE A 295 -3.23 -3.48 8.94
CA ILE A 295 -2.15 -3.46 9.92
C ILE A 295 -2.59 -2.81 11.24
N PRO A 296 -1.90 -3.10 12.36
CA PRO A 296 -2.17 -2.46 13.64
C PRO A 296 -1.64 -1.02 13.68
N GLY A 297 -1.94 -0.34 14.73
CA GLY A 297 -1.43 1.00 15.04
C GLY A 297 -2.51 2.08 15.03
N PRO A 298 -2.26 3.20 15.71
CA PRO A 298 -3.26 4.25 15.90
C PRO A 298 -3.75 4.89 14.60
N ASP A 299 -2.89 4.99 13.58
CA ASP A 299 -3.26 5.57 12.28
C ASP A 299 -4.09 4.60 11.42
N TYR A 300 -4.09 3.30 11.74
CA TYR A 300 -4.69 2.22 10.93
C TYR A 300 -5.75 1.44 11.70
N GLY A 301 -5.37 0.36 12.39
CA GLY A 301 -6.28 -0.48 13.17
C GLY A 301 -6.91 0.22 14.37
N GLN A 302 -6.27 1.25 14.89
CA GLN A 302 -6.78 2.10 15.97
C GLN A 302 -7.18 1.31 17.23
N GLY A 303 -6.36 0.33 17.63
CA GLY A 303 -6.68 -0.56 18.75
C GLY A 303 -7.85 -1.50 18.46
N CYS A 304 -7.98 -1.95 17.22
CA CYS A 304 -9.07 -2.81 16.77
C CYS A 304 -9.16 -4.11 17.59
N LYS A 305 -10.39 -4.55 17.81
CA LYS A 305 -10.73 -5.82 18.48
C LYS A 305 -11.19 -6.89 17.48
N TYR A 306 -11.30 -6.54 16.19
CA TYR A 306 -11.59 -7.48 15.11
C TYR A 306 -10.31 -8.07 14.55
N SER A 307 -10.41 -9.23 13.90
CA SER A 307 -9.27 -9.90 13.29
C SER A 307 -8.80 -9.16 12.04
N LEU A 308 -7.57 -8.64 12.05
CA LEU A 308 -6.94 -8.02 10.88
C LEU A 308 -6.75 -9.03 9.75
N PHE A 309 -6.41 -10.28 10.11
CA PHE A 309 -6.22 -11.32 9.10
C PHE A 309 -7.52 -11.75 8.43
N GLU A 310 -8.66 -11.81 9.17
CA GLU A 310 -9.96 -12.06 8.54
C GLU A 310 -10.37 -10.92 7.59
N GLN A 311 -10.04 -9.66 7.90
CA GLN A 311 -10.28 -8.55 6.96
C GLN A 311 -9.51 -8.76 5.66
N SER A 312 -8.25 -9.19 5.76
CA SER A 312 -7.42 -9.54 4.60
C SER A 312 -8.04 -10.66 3.77
N ILE A 313 -8.45 -11.76 4.41
CA ILE A 313 -9.06 -12.91 3.74
C ILE A 313 -10.31 -12.51 2.94
N GLU A 314 -11.23 -11.79 3.56
CA GLU A 314 -12.47 -11.37 2.90
C GLU A 314 -12.22 -10.35 1.79
N CYS A 315 -11.28 -9.44 1.99
CA CYS A 315 -10.85 -8.50 0.97
C CYS A 315 -10.29 -9.23 -0.26
N VAL A 316 -9.41 -10.24 -0.07
CA VAL A 316 -8.86 -11.04 -1.17
C VAL A 316 -9.96 -11.85 -1.88
N ARG A 317 -10.90 -12.45 -1.15
CA ARG A 317 -12.03 -13.17 -1.75
C ARG A 317 -12.82 -12.26 -2.69
N TRP A 318 -13.14 -11.04 -2.22
CA TRP A 318 -13.82 -10.04 -3.02
C TRP A 318 -13.00 -9.62 -4.25
N MET A 319 -11.70 -9.37 -4.07
CA MET A 319 -10.81 -8.99 -5.18
C MET A 319 -10.71 -10.09 -6.23
N ARG A 320 -10.60 -11.36 -5.84
CA ARG A 320 -10.58 -12.50 -6.77
C ARG A 320 -11.87 -12.62 -7.56
N GLN A 321 -13.02 -12.48 -6.89
CA GLN A 321 -14.31 -12.49 -7.56
C GLN A 321 -14.40 -11.34 -8.56
N THR A 322 -14.08 -10.11 -8.14
CA THR A 322 -14.10 -8.91 -8.97
C THR A 322 -13.18 -9.06 -10.20
N TRP A 323 -11.97 -9.60 -9.99
CA TRP A 323 -11.03 -9.86 -11.08
C TRP A 323 -11.57 -10.85 -12.12
N ASN A 324 -12.19 -11.92 -11.66
CA ASN A 324 -12.81 -12.90 -12.57
C ASN A 324 -13.95 -12.27 -13.38
N GLU A 325 -14.84 -11.50 -12.73
CA GLU A 325 -15.93 -10.80 -13.41
C GLU A 325 -15.42 -9.80 -14.48
N ILE A 326 -14.36 -9.05 -14.17
CA ILE A 326 -13.73 -8.12 -15.12
C ILE A 326 -13.12 -8.87 -16.31
N ARG A 327 -12.44 -9.97 -16.07
CA ARG A 327 -11.82 -10.79 -17.14
C ARG A 327 -12.83 -11.46 -18.04
N GLU A 328 -13.98 -11.87 -17.52
CA GLU A 328 -15.06 -12.49 -18.29
C GLU A 328 -15.81 -11.45 -19.15
N ALA A 329 -15.75 -10.17 -18.76
CA ALA A 329 -16.38 -9.07 -19.49
C ALA A 329 -15.48 -8.39 -20.52
N ALA A 330 -14.15 -8.64 -20.47
CA ALA A 330 -13.13 -8.10 -21.40
C ALA A 330 -12.90 -9.01 -22.59
#